data_e9195bbb1ef94871723435a339ea32b0
#
_entry.id   e9195bbb1ef94871723435a339ea32b0
#
_cell.length_a   1.000
_cell.length_b   1.000
_cell.length_c   1.000
_cell.angle_alpha   90.00
_cell.angle_beta   90.00
_cell.angle_gamma   90.00
#
_symmetry.space_group_name_H-M   'P 1'
#
loop_
_entity.id
_entity.type
_entity.pdbx_description
1 polymer ?
#
loop_
_entity_poly.entity_id
_entity_poly.type
_entity_poly.pdbx_seq_one_letter_code
_entity_poly.pdbx_strand_id
1 'polypeptide(L)'
;MRLTVLAALCPALAIAGGSNYGVAPGSRDIAGKITEWNVPTPRFARDPAPGPDGNIYIAVMNGNRIARFDPRTKAFKEWDLPDGARPHGLVVARDGRVFYTGNGNGSIGELDPATGKIVSHFTPSQGGNPHTAVLDDAGNVWFTAQGGYLGKLDRASGKVTEIPMPGGPYGLAIDRQGRVWVCRMGANALGIYDPKTGKTEELRTGPGSRPRRIAASPEGMLWVTYYGNGKLARIDPVAKQVVKEYAMPAGERAGPYAVAVDGAGRVWANEIDTDTVALLDPKTERFRVFQLPSKGVGIRKAVVDAEGRYWYMGSHNGKLGVIE
;
A
#
# COMPACT_ATOMS: atom_id res chain seq x y z
N MET A 1 -35.37 -11.04 -46.04
CA MET A 1 -34.01 -10.56 -45.82
C MET A 1 -33.93 -10.01 -44.37
N ARG A 2 -33.44 -10.81 -43.43
CA ARG A 2 -33.30 -10.38 -42.02
C ARG A 2 -31.88 -9.92 -41.84
N LEU A 3 -31.69 -8.63 -41.55
CA LEU A 3 -30.40 -8.09 -41.14
C LEU A 3 -30.12 -8.51 -39.69
N THR A 4 -29.11 -9.34 -39.51
CA THR A 4 -28.56 -9.66 -38.22
C THR A 4 -27.53 -8.56 -37.87
N VAL A 5 -27.88 -7.70 -36.92
CA VAL A 5 -26.93 -6.72 -36.36
C VAL A 5 -26.03 -7.47 -35.42
N LEU A 6 -24.79 -7.72 -35.84
CA LEU A 6 -23.74 -8.14 -34.93
C LEU A 6 -23.37 -6.93 -34.02
N ALA A 7 -23.79 -7.00 -32.78
CA ALA A 7 -23.26 -6.13 -31.77
C ALA A 7 -21.79 -6.52 -31.53
N ALA A 8 -20.86 -5.68 -31.99
CA ALA A 8 -19.45 -5.80 -31.63
C ALA A 8 -19.34 -5.56 -30.12
N LEU A 9 -19.10 -6.64 -29.39
CA LEU A 9 -18.56 -6.54 -28.00
C LEU A 9 -17.19 -5.87 -28.11
N CYS A 10 -17.14 -4.56 -27.83
CA CYS A 10 -15.87 -3.94 -27.45
C CYS A 10 -15.33 -4.70 -26.24
N PRO A 11 -14.14 -5.28 -26.31
CA PRO A 11 -13.49 -5.79 -25.10
C PRO A 11 -13.34 -4.55 -24.21
N ALA A 12 -13.97 -4.58 -23.03
CA ALA A 12 -13.64 -3.63 -21.98
C ALA A 12 -12.13 -3.68 -21.84
N LEU A 13 -11.45 -2.58 -22.22
CA LEU A 13 -10.05 -2.41 -21.87
C LEU A 13 -10.00 -2.63 -20.37
N ALA A 14 -9.46 -3.77 -19.96
CA ALA A 14 -9.04 -3.97 -18.60
C ALA A 14 -8.12 -2.79 -18.33
N ILE A 15 -8.55 -1.89 -17.44
CA ILE A 15 -7.72 -0.81 -16.95
C ILE A 15 -6.57 -1.53 -16.25
N ALA A 16 -5.48 -1.72 -16.98
CA ALA A 16 -4.21 -2.22 -16.46
C ALA A 16 -3.59 -1.12 -15.59
N GLY A 17 -4.16 -0.90 -14.48
CA GLY A 17 -3.81 -0.12 -13.33
C GLY A 17 -4.44 -0.88 -12.20
N GLY A 18 -4.17 -2.21 -12.19
CA GLY A 18 -4.63 -3.11 -11.15
C GLY A 18 -4.25 -2.50 -9.82
N SER A 19 -5.20 -2.44 -8.93
CA SER A 19 -4.93 -2.06 -7.57
C SER A 19 -3.85 -3.00 -7.05
N ASN A 20 -2.69 -2.45 -6.74
CA ASN A 20 -1.61 -3.18 -6.07
C ASN A 20 -2.07 -3.78 -4.72
N TYR A 21 -3.33 -3.60 -4.36
CA TYR A 21 -3.96 -4.06 -3.13
C TYR A 21 -5.16 -4.99 -3.36
N GLY A 22 -5.38 -5.49 -4.59
CA GLY A 22 -6.47 -6.41 -4.93
C GLY A 22 -7.82 -5.74 -5.19
N VAL A 23 -8.09 -4.60 -4.58
CA VAL A 23 -9.30 -3.79 -4.78
C VAL A 23 -8.92 -2.47 -5.45
N ALA A 24 -9.57 -2.14 -6.55
CA ALA A 24 -9.37 -0.86 -7.22
C ALA A 24 -9.93 0.28 -6.35
N PRO A 25 -9.19 1.37 -6.16
CA PRO A 25 -9.68 2.51 -5.39
C PRO A 25 -10.83 3.20 -6.12
N GLY A 26 -11.90 3.48 -5.40
CA GLY A 26 -12.98 4.32 -5.89
C GLY A 26 -12.68 5.81 -5.71
N SER A 27 -13.65 6.64 -6.08
CA SER A 27 -13.62 8.07 -5.83
C SER A 27 -14.98 8.55 -5.34
N ARG A 28 -14.96 9.58 -4.50
CA ARG A 28 -16.17 10.24 -3.99
C ARG A 28 -15.86 11.70 -3.63
N ASP A 29 -16.89 12.51 -3.50
CA ASP A 29 -16.74 13.81 -2.86
C ASP A 29 -16.46 13.60 -1.37
N ILE A 30 -15.41 14.26 -0.88
CA ILE A 30 -14.98 14.13 0.51
C ILE A 30 -15.59 15.27 1.33
N ALA A 31 -16.56 14.94 2.17
CA ALA A 31 -17.16 15.93 3.11
C ALA A 31 -16.16 16.34 4.20
N GLY A 32 -15.27 15.42 4.59
CA GLY A 32 -14.25 15.65 5.61
C GLY A 32 -14.66 15.13 6.98
N LYS A 33 -15.70 14.30 7.03
CA LYS A 33 -16.05 13.59 8.26
C LYS A 33 -15.00 12.55 8.56
N ILE A 34 -14.50 12.57 9.81
CA ILE A 34 -13.50 11.61 10.30
C ILE A 34 -14.12 10.80 11.42
N THR A 35 -14.04 9.47 11.30
CA THR A 35 -14.51 8.55 12.34
C THR A 35 -13.40 7.58 12.70
N GLU A 36 -13.23 7.29 13.98
CA GLU A 36 -12.21 6.37 14.49
C GLU A 36 -12.84 5.29 15.38
N TRP A 37 -12.31 4.07 15.29
CA TRP A 37 -12.70 2.93 16.12
C TRP A 37 -11.47 2.29 16.76
N ASN A 38 -11.55 1.91 18.02
CA ASN A 38 -10.50 1.15 18.70
C ASN A 38 -10.42 -0.26 18.11
N VAL A 39 -9.24 -0.68 17.69
CA VAL A 39 -8.99 -2.08 17.33
C VAL A 39 -8.96 -2.91 18.61
N PRO A 40 -9.59 -4.13 18.65
CA PRO A 40 -9.67 -4.93 19.89
C PRO A 40 -8.30 -5.24 20.49
N THR A 41 -7.30 -5.52 19.63
CA THR A 41 -5.91 -5.72 20.04
C THR A 41 -5.05 -4.56 19.51
N PRO A 42 -4.97 -3.41 20.23
CA PRO A 42 -4.33 -2.20 19.70
C PRO A 42 -2.80 -2.21 19.87
N ARG A 43 -2.15 -3.36 19.64
CA ARG A 43 -0.71 -3.54 19.87
C ARG A 43 0.08 -3.25 18.59
N PHE A 44 0.35 -1.96 18.34
CA PHE A 44 1.11 -1.50 17.19
C PHE A 44 0.53 -2.05 15.88
N ALA A 45 -0.78 -1.88 15.70
CA ALA A 45 -1.46 -2.21 14.46
C ALA A 45 -0.91 -1.33 13.31
N ARG A 46 -0.71 -1.93 12.13
CA ARG A 46 0.12 -1.33 11.09
C ARG A 46 -0.67 -1.02 9.82
N ASP A 47 -0.65 -1.95 8.91
CA ASP A 47 -1.09 -1.72 7.55
C ASP A 47 -2.56 -2.11 7.39
N PRO A 48 -3.47 -1.19 7.01
CA PRO A 48 -4.82 -1.53 6.58
C PRO A 48 -4.80 -1.96 5.12
N ALA A 49 -5.76 -2.81 4.73
CA ALA A 49 -6.03 -3.17 3.33
C ALA A 49 -7.53 -3.40 3.10
N PRO A 50 -8.12 -2.87 2.01
CA PRO A 50 -9.50 -3.14 1.66
C PRO A 50 -9.64 -4.54 1.08
N GLY A 51 -10.67 -5.25 1.49
CA GLY A 51 -11.06 -6.54 0.91
C GLY A 51 -12.15 -6.39 -0.16
N PRO A 52 -12.26 -7.35 -1.09
CA PRO A 52 -13.33 -7.38 -2.09
C PRO A 52 -14.72 -7.58 -1.46
N ASP A 53 -14.76 -8.01 -0.21
CA ASP A 53 -15.96 -8.16 0.62
C ASP A 53 -16.43 -6.82 1.26
N GLY A 54 -15.72 -5.72 0.99
CA GLY A 54 -15.99 -4.38 1.53
C GLY A 54 -15.52 -4.18 2.97
N ASN A 55 -14.83 -5.16 3.55
CA ASN A 55 -14.22 -5.06 4.86
C ASN A 55 -12.80 -4.47 4.81
N ILE A 56 -12.31 -3.99 5.95
CA ILE A 56 -10.94 -3.50 6.09
C ILE A 56 -10.18 -4.50 6.97
N TYR A 57 -9.11 -5.05 6.42
CA TYR A 57 -8.19 -5.95 7.12
C TYR A 57 -7.00 -5.17 7.66
N ILE A 58 -6.48 -5.58 8.81
CA ILE A 58 -5.46 -4.85 9.56
C ILE A 58 -4.39 -5.81 10.06
N ALA A 59 -3.14 -5.51 9.81
CA ALA A 59 -2.00 -6.22 10.39
C ALA A 59 -1.74 -5.71 11.81
N VAL A 60 -2.01 -6.53 12.84
CA VAL A 60 -1.77 -6.19 14.25
C VAL A 60 -0.41 -6.75 14.67
N MET A 61 0.66 -5.99 14.39
CA MET A 61 2.04 -6.49 14.44
C MET A 61 2.46 -7.03 15.80
N ASN A 62 2.34 -6.24 16.87
CA ASN A 62 2.75 -6.69 18.21
C ASN A 62 1.68 -7.51 18.93
N GLY A 63 0.49 -7.63 18.33
CA GLY A 63 -0.55 -8.57 18.76
C GLY A 63 -0.44 -9.93 18.09
N ASN A 64 0.41 -10.08 17.08
CA ASN A 64 0.57 -11.28 16.25
C ASN A 64 -0.76 -11.76 15.65
N ARG A 65 -1.58 -10.83 15.12
CA ARG A 65 -2.94 -11.07 14.60
C ARG A 65 -3.20 -10.36 13.28
N ILE A 66 -4.19 -10.86 12.56
CA ILE A 66 -4.93 -10.09 11.55
C ILE A 66 -6.30 -9.76 12.14
N ALA A 67 -6.69 -8.48 12.08
CA ALA A 67 -8.04 -8.04 12.40
C ALA A 67 -8.80 -7.73 11.09
N ARG A 68 -10.11 -7.91 11.10
CA ARG A 68 -11.05 -7.47 10.05
C ARG A 68 -12.11 -6.58 10.68
N PHE A 69 -12.34 -5.43 10.10
CA PHE A 69 -13.41 -4.50 10.45
C PHE A 69 -14.50 -4.51 9.37
N ASP A 70 -15.75 -4.70 9.76
CA ASP A 70 -16.90 -4.54 8.87
C ASP A 70 -17.46 -3.11 9.00
N PRO A 71 -17.32 -2.26 7.96
CA PRO A 71 -17.81 -0.88 8.03
C PRO A 71 -19.32 -0.73 8.18
N ARG A 72 -20.10 -1.75 7.86
CA ARG A 72 -21.57 -1.73 7.96
C ARG A 72 -22.03 -1.99 9.39
N THR A 73 -21.49 -3.04 10.01
CA THR A 73 -21.87 -3.47 11.36
C THR A 73 -21.01 -2.86 12.46
N LYS A 74 -19.84 -2.29 12.11
CA LYS A 74 -18.80 -1.78 13.01
C LYS A 74 -18.16 -2.87 13.86
N ALA A 75 -18.33 -4.12 13.48
CA ALA A 75 -17.82 -5.28 14.20
C ALA A 75 -16.38 -5.62 13.77
N PHE A 76 -15.59 -6.07 14.72
CA PHE A 76 -14.26 -6.63 14.48
C PHE A 76 -14.29 -8.15 14.59
N LYS A 77 -13.43 -8.81 13.82
CA LYS A 77 -13.04 -10.23 13.97
C LYS A 77 -11.52 -10.30 13.90
N GLU A 78 -10.91 -11.12 14.74
CA GLU A 78 -9.46 -11.33 14.75
C GLU A 78 -9.10 -12.80 14.54
N TRP A 79 -7.92 -13.04 13.98
CA TRP A 79 -7.29 -14.36 13.84
C TRP A 79 -5.88 -14.29 14.40
N ASP A 80 -5.56 -15.25 15.28
CA ASP A 80 -4.20 -15.47 15.75
C ASP A 80 -3.33 -16.03 14.61
N LEU A 81 -2.09 -15.57 14.54
CA LEU A 81 -1.12 -16.01 13.54
C LEU A 81 -0.12 -16.98 14.17
N PRO A 82 0.58 -17.79 13.35
CA PRO A 82 1.69 -18.62 13.83
C PRO A 82 2.68 -17.80 14.64
N ASP A 83 3.28 -18.43 15.65
CA ASP A 83 4.19 -17.79 16.60
C ASP A 83 5.30 -17.00 15.89
N GLY A 84 5.54 -15.80 16.37
CA GLY A 84 6.58 -14.90 15.88
C GLY A 84 6.32 -14.29 14.52
N ALA A 85 5.15 -14.46 13.89
CA ALA A 85 4.87 -13.91 12.57
C ALA A 85 4.99 -12.38 12.54
N ARG A 86 4.44 -11.68 13.54
CA ARG A 86 4.48 -10.22 13.65
C ARG A 86 4.14 -9.53 12.33
N PRO A 87 2.88 -9.60 11.88
CA PRO A 87 2.47 -9.14 10.55
C PRO A 87 2.74 -7.64 10.40
N HIS A 88 3.29 -7.25 9.24
CA HIS A 88 3.61 -5.86 8.96
C HIS A 88 2.84 -5.31 7.75
N GLY A 89 3.19 -5.72 6.54
CA GLY A 89 2.48 -5.38 5.31
C GLY A 89 1.30 -6.32 5.11
N LEU A 90 0.22 -5.82 4.50
CA LEU A 90 -0.99 -6.59 4.26
C LEU A 90 -1.64 -6.20 2.95
N VAL A 91 -2.10 -7.20 2.19
CA VAL A 91 -2.90 -7.06 0.98
C VAL A 91 -3.99 -8.12 0.95
N VAL A 92 -5.10 -7.83 0.29
CA VAL A 92 -6.21 -8.77 0.10
C VAL A 92 -6.39 -9.04 -1.39
N ALA A 93 -6.26 -10.29 -1.81
CA ALA A 93 -6.43 -10.67 -3.20
C ALA A 93 -7.91 -10.63 -3.63
N ARG A 94 -8.16 -10.62 -4.94
CA ARG A 94 -9.53 -10.57 -5.51
C ARG A 94 -10.40 -11.76 -5.10
N ASP A 95 -9.79 -12.90 -4.78
CA ASP A 95 -10.46 -14.10 -4.26
C ASP A 95 -10.72 -14.07 -2.75
N GLY A 96 -10.40 -12.95 -2.08
CA GLY A 96 -10.61 -12.75 -0.64
C GLY A 96 -9.49 -13.29 0.25
N ARG A 97 -8.45 -13.92 -0.30
CA ARG A 97 -7.29 -14.37 0.46
C ARG A 97 -6.50 -13.18 0.98
N VAL A 98 -6.10 -13.22 2.24
CA VAL A 98 -5.34 -12.18 2.91
C VAL A 98 -3.88 -12.60 2.97
N PHE A 99 -3.00 -11.80 2.38
CA PHE A 99 -1.56 -12.00 2.45
C PHE A 99 -0.94 -10.99 3.38
N TYR A 100 -0.02 -11.44 4.24
CA TYR A 100 0.73 -10.58 5.14
C TYR A 100 2.22 -10.91 5.11
N THR A 101 3.03 -9.89 5.34
CA THR A 101 4.46 -10.08 5.54
C THR A 101 4.72 -10.42 7.01
N GLY A 102 5.23 -11.63 7.26
CA GLY A 102 5.67 -12.08 8.59
C GLY A 102 7.03 -11.47 8.92
N ASN A 103 7.03 -10.21 9.35
CA ASN A 103 8.25 -9.45 9.61
C ASN A 103 9.13 -10.07 10.67
N GLY A 104 8.52 -10.76 11.64
CA GLY A 104 9.25 -11.39 12.74
C GLY A 104 9.83 -12.76 12.42
N ASN A 105 9.21 -13.53 11.52
CA ASN A 105 9.60 -14.92 11.24
C ASN A 105 10.09 -15.15 9.79
N GLY A 106 10.20 -14.09 8.98
CA GLY A 106 10.71 -14.20 7.61
C GLY A 106 9.76 -14.94 6.64
N SER A 107 8.45 -14.84 6.83
CA SER A 107 7.47 -15.50 5.96
C SER A 107 6.57 -14.52 5.21
N ILE A 108 5.91 -15.03 4.16
CA ILE A 108 4.69 -14.45 3.62
C ILE A 108 3.55 -15.39 4.02
N GLY A 109 2.65 -14.91 4.86
CA GLY A 109 1.49 -15.69 5.31
C GLY A 109 0.29 -15.47 4.42
N GLU A 110 -0.48 -16.54 4.21
CA GLU A 110 -1.76 -16.53 3.52
C GLU A 110 -2.85 -16.98 4.48
N LEU A 111 -3.81 -16.11 4.79
CA LEU A 111 -4.99 -16.41 5.60
C LEU A 111 -6.20 -16.55 4.69
N ASP A 112 -6.95 -17.62 4.88
CA ASP A 112 -8.32 -17.78 4.39
C ASP A 112 -9.31 -17.25 5.45
N PRO A 113 -9.95 -16.09 5.27
CA PRO A 113 -10.83 -15.52 6.29
C PRO A 113 -12.13 -16.35 6.52
N ALA A 114 -12.52 -17.19 5.56
CA ALA A 114 -13.71 -18.01 5.65
C ALA A 114 -13.50 -19.20 6.60
N THR A 115 -12.35 -19.86 6.49
CA THR A 115 -12.02 -21.06 7.27
C THR A 115 -11.09 -20.78 8.46
N GLY A 116 -10.36 -19.66 8.44
CA GLY A 116 -9.31 -19.33 9.40
C GLY A 116 -7.99 -20.08 9.13
N LYS A 117 -7.89 -20.85 8.05
CA LYS A 117 -6.67 -21.57 7.69
C LYS A 117 -5.55 -20.60 7.29
N ILE A 118 -4.34 -20.86 7.81
CA ILE A 118 -3.15 -20.09 7.52
C ILE A 118 -2.08 -21.00 6.90
N VAL A 119 -1.43 -20.51 5.85
CA VAL A 119 -0.25 -21.13 5.23
C VAL A 119 0.90 -20.12 5.29
N SER A 120 2.10 -20.58 5.65
CA SER A 120 3.30 -19.74 5.69
C SER A 120 4.29 -20.15 4.59
N HIS A 121 4.72 -19.20 3.79
CA HIS A 121 5.74 -19.36 2.75
C HIS A 121 7.00 -18.64 3.21
N PHE A 122 8.01 -19.39 3.61
CA PHE A 122 9.25 -18.80 4.15
C PHE A 122 10.14 -18.24 3.05
N THR A 123 10.79 -17.13 3.35
CA THR A 123 11.77 -16.52 2.45
C THR A 123 13.08 -17.33 2.46
N PRO A 124 13.81 -17.40 1.35
CA PRO A 124 15.10 -18.11 1.31
C PRO A 124 16.10 -17.59 2.34
N SER A 125 16.13 -16.29 2.60
CA SER A 125 17.04 -15.67 3.59
C SER A 125 16.66 -15.90 5.04
N GLN A 126 15.44 -16.38 5.33
CA GLN A 126 14.87 -16.66 6.65
C GLN A 126 15.02 -15.55 7.73
N GLY A 127 15.39 -14.34 7.36
CA GLY A 127 15.66 -13.24 8.28
C GLY A 127 15.64 -11.86 7.64
N GLY A 128 15.14 -11.77 6.41
CA GLY A 128 15.13 -10.53 5.64
C GLY A 128 14.14 -9.46 6.12
N ASN A 129 13.35 -9.71 7.16
CA ASN A 129 12.31 -8.82 7.68
C ASN A 129 11.35 -8.35 6.56
N PRO A 130 10.51 -9.23 5.98
CA PRO A 130 9.50 -8.84 5.00
C PRO A 130 8.64 -7.69 5.51
N HIS A 131 8.42 -6.67 4.66
CA HIS A 131 7.91 -5.40 5.16
C HIS A 131 6.62 -4.95 4.47
N THR A 132 6.68 -4.45 3.25
CA THR A 132 5.51 -3.96 2.50
C THR A 132 5.16 -4.97 1.42
N ALA A 133 3.87 -5.20 1.18
CA ALA A 133 3.39 -6.11 0.15
C ALA A 133 2.47 -5.40 -0.85
N VAL A 134 2.50 -5.85 -2.12
CA VAL A 134 1.56 -5.51 -3.19
C VAL A 134 1.27 -6.74 -4.04
N LEU A 135 0.18 -6.69 -4.83
CA LEU A 135 -0.20 -7.75 -5.76
C LEU A 135 0.09 -7.34 -7.20
N ASP A 136 0.58 -8.28 -8.01
CA ASP A 136 0.57 -8.14 -9.46
C ASP A 136 -0.78 -8.56 -10.06
N ASP A 137 -0.95 -8.37 -11.37
CA ASP A 137 -2.20 -8.71 -12.06
C ASP A 137 -2.53 -10.21 -12.06
N ALA A 138 -1.50 -11.06 -11.93
CA ALA A 138 -1.64 -12.51 -11.77
C ALA A 138 -1.98 -12.90 -10.31
N GLY A 139 -1.96 -11.95 -9.39
CA GLY A 139 -2.24 -12.16 -7.97
C GLY A 139 -1.03 -12.65 -7.17
N ASN A 140 0.18 -12.66 -7.75
CA ASN A 140 1.38 -12.95 -6.98
C ASN A 140 1.69 -11.81 -6.01
N VAL A 141 2.32 -12.14 -4.89
CA VAL A 141 2.67 -11.15 -3.86
C VAL A 141 4.12 -10.71 -4.05
N TRP A 142 4.28 -9.43 -4.36
CA TRP A 142 5.58 -8.76 -4.33
C TRP A 142 5.76 -8.06 -2.99
N PHE A 143 6.96 -8.16 -2.42
CA PHE A 143 7.22 -7.56 -1.11
C PHE A 143 8.65 -7.02 -1.00
N THR A 144 8.82 -6.01 -0.17
CA THR A 144 10.15 -5.56 0.24
C THR A 144 10.59 -6.30 1.50
N ALA A 145 11.88 -6.58 1.62
CA ALA A 145 12.50 -7.12 2.82
C ALA A 145 13.61 -6.18 3.26
N GLN A 146 13.55 -5.69 4.50
CA GLN A 146 14.48 -4.68 5.03
C GLN A 146 15.94 -5.16 5.08
N GLY A 147 16.15 -6.47 5.01
CA GLY A 147 17.46 -7.10 4.82
C GLY A 147 18.11 -6.84 3.45
N GLY A 148 17.50 -6.03 2.58
CA GLY A 148 18.07 -5.62 1.30
C GLY A 148 17.56 -6.40 0.09
N TYR A 149 16.32 -6.85 0.11
CA TYR A 149 15.71 -7.65 -0.96
C TYR A 149 14.36 -7.11 -1.42
N LEU A 150 14.07 -7.33 -2.69
CA LEU A 150 12.73 -7.40 -3.27
C LEU A 150 12.36 -8.86 -3.38
N GLY A 151 11.23 -9.27 -2.83
CA GLY A 151 10.77 -10.66 -2.89
C GLY A 151 9.51 -10.82 -3.72
N LYS A 152 9.30 -12.05 -4.24
CA LYS A 152 8.07 -12.46 -4.90
C LYS A 152 7.64 -13.82 -4.38
N LEU A 153 6.38 -13.93 -3.93
CA LEU A 153 5.69 -15.20 -3.75
C LEU A 153 4.87 -15.47 -5.02
N ASP A 154 5.24 -16.52 -5.73
CA ASP A 154 4.42 -17.10 -6.80
C ASP A 154 3.30 -17.94 -6.16
N ARG A 155 2.06 -17.49 -6.30
CA ARG A 155 0.91 -18.13 -5.63
C ARG A 155 0.62 -19.54 -6.14
N ALA A 156 0.87 -19.79 -7.41
CA ALA A 156 0.54 -21.08 -8.02
C ALA A 156 1.47 -22.20 -7.51
N SER A 157 2.75 -21.89 -7.34
CA SER A 157 3.76 -22.86 -6.89
C SER A 157 4.07 -22.77 -5.40
N GLY A 158 3.69 -21.68 -4.72
CA GLY A 158 4.10 -21.39 -3.35
C GLY A 158 5.58 -21.00 -3.20
N LYS A 159 6.30 -20.83 -4.32
CA LYS A 159 7.73 -20.52 -4.32
C LYS A 159 7.97 -19.05 -4.01
N VAL A 160 8.85 -18.79 -3.06
CA VAL A 160 9.37 -17.44 -2.78
C VAL A 160 10.73 -17.27 -3.45
N THR A 161 10.91 -16.16 -4.14
CA THR A 161 12.20 -15.74 -4.74
C THR A 161 12.61 -14.39 -4.18
N GLU A 162 13.92 -14.14 -4.09
CA GLU A 162 14.50 -12.88 -3.61
C GLU A 162 15.44 -12.31 -4.67
N ILE A 163 15.34 -11.00 -4.88
CA ILE A 163 16.15 -10.20 -5.80
C ILE A 163 16.91 -9.18 -4.95
N PRO A 164 18.24 -9.08 -5.04
CA PRO A 164 19.01 -8.08 -4.31
C PRO A 164 18.50 -6.65 -4.59
N MET A 165 18.20 -5.93 -3.53
CA MET A 165 17.71 -4.55 -3.57
C MET A 165 18.29 -3.75 -2.38
N PRO A 166 19.61 -3.50 -2.36
CA PRO A 166 20.26 -2.83 -1.23
C PRO A 166 19.81 -1.36 -1.11
N GLY A 167 20.08 -0.74 0.04
CA GLY A 167 19.76 0.66 0.29
C GLY A 167 18.45 0.89 1.04
N GLY A 168 18.01 -0.07 1.83
CA GLY A 168 16.86 0.02 2.73
C GLY A 168 15.52 0.02 1.97
N PRO A 169 15.17 -1.10 1.31
CA PRO A 169 13.90 -1.23 0.59
C PRO A 169 12.73 -1.11 1.56
N TYR A 170 11.73 -0.30 1.18
CA TYR A 170 10.64 0.06 2.07
C TYR A 170 9.27 -0.05 1.38
N GLY A 171 8.73 1.04 0.82
CA GLY A 171 7.50 1.01 0.02
C GLY A 171 7.74 0.44 -1.37
N LEU A 172 6.72 -0.18 -1.97
CA LEU A 172 6.77 -0.62 -3.37
C LEU A 172 5.43 -0.41 -4.05
N ALA A 173 5.47 -0.28 -5.38
CA ALA A 173 4.32 -0.26 -6.28
C ALA A 173 4.69 -0.92 -7.60
N ILE A 174 3.70 -1.38 -8.34
CA ILE A 174 3.85 -1.94 -9.69
C ILE A 174 3.25 -0.95 -10.68
N ASP A 175 4.01 -0.59 -11.70
CA ASP A 175 3.55 0.30 -12.76
C ASP A 175 2.74 -0.45 -13.83
N ARG A 176 2.18 0.30 -14.79
CA ARG A 176 1.38 -0.29 -15.88
C ARG A 176 2.15 -1.22 -16.83
N GLN A 177 3.48 -1.14 -16.84
CA GLN A 177 4.35 -2.02 -17.60
C GLN A 177 4.68 -3.33 -16.85
N GLY A 178 4.24 -3.44 -15.59
CA GLY A 178 4.51 -4.55 -14.69
C GLY A 178 5.87 -4.48 -14.01
N ARG A 179 6.57 -3.34 -14.06
CA ARG A 179 7.83 -3.13 -13.35
C ARG A 179 7.55 -2.81 -11.89
N VAL A 180 8.39 -3.34 -11.02
CA VAL A 180 8.29 -3.14 -9.57
C VAL A 180 9.21 -2.00 -9.15
N TRP A 181 8.59 -0.95 -8.62
CA TRP A 181 9.27 0.24 -8.11
C TRP A 181 9.39 0.15 -6.60
N VAL A 182 10.59 0.35 -6.07
CA VAL A 182 10.92 0.17 -4.65
C VAL A 182 11.55 1.45 -4.09
N CYS A 183 10.97 1.98 -3.04
CA CYS A 183 11.58 3.07 -2.27
C CYS A 183 12.83 2.54 -1.53
N ARG A 184 14.00 3.05 -1.87
CA ARG A 184 15.29 2.74 -1.23
C ARG A 184 15.69 3.88 -0.34
N MET A 185 15.13 3.88 0.84
CA MET A 185 15.15 5.00 1.78
C MET A 185 16.56 5.44 2.18
N GLY A 186 17.46 4.49 2.41
CA GLY A 186 18.86 4.77 2.77
C GLY A 186 19.72 5.23 1.58
N ALA A 187 19.27 4.95 0.35
CA ALA A 187 19.99 5.33 -0.88
C ALA A 187 19.51 6.65 -1.48
N ASN A 188 18.43 7.27 -0.98
CA ASN A 188 17.74 8.40 -1.61
C ASN A 188 17.43 8.12 -3.10
N ALA A 189 16.85 6.95 -3.37
CA ALA A 189 16.60 6.48 -4.72
C ALA A 189 15.36 5.57 -4.77
N LEU A 190 14.82 5.40 -5.98
CA LEU A 190 13.88 4.34 -6.31
C LEU A 190 14.63 3.25 -7.08
N GLY A 191 14.51 2.01 -6.64
CA GLY A 191 14.91 0.83 -7.42
C GLY A 191 13.79 0.44 -8.37
N ILE A 192 14.13 -0.01 -9.57
CA ILE A 192 13.17 -0.39 -10.62
C ILE A 192 13.56 -1.79 -11.09
N TYR A 193 12.76 -2.77 -10.77
CA TYR A 193 12.96 -4.14 -11.25
C TYR A 193 11.96 -4.46 -12.35
N ASP A 194 12.47 -4.96 -13.47
CA ASP A 194 11.66 -5.45 -14.59
C ASP A 194 11.60 -6.98 -14.58
N PRO A 195 10.46 -7.59 -14.20
CA PRO A 195 10.31 -9.05 -14.16
C PRO A 195 10.45 -9.74 -15.53
N LYS A 196 10.23 -9.00 -16.62
CA LYS A 196 10.33 -9.57 -17.98
C LYS A 196 11.77 -9.75 -18.42
N THR A 197 12.67 -8.87 -17.98
CA THR A 197 14.07 -8.87 -18.38
C THR A 197 15.01 -9.31 -17.25
N GLY A 198 14.53 -9.33 -16.01
CA GLY A 198 15.33 -9.58 -14.81
C GLY A 198 16.29 -8.44 -14.45
N LYS A 199 16.19 -7.29 -15.12
CA LYS A 199 17.09 -6.14 -14.89
C LYS A 199 16.61 -5.25 -13.75
N THR A 200 17.58 -4.70 -13.01
CA THR A 200 17.35 -3.67 -11.98
C THR A 200 17.99 -2.37 -12.43
N GLU A 201 17.25 -1.28 -12.31
CA GLU A 201 17.70 0.10 -12.58
C GLU A 201 17.47 0.99 -11.34
N GLU A 202 17.96 2.21 -11.38
CA GLU A 202 17.83 3.19 -10.30
C GLU A 202 17.40 4.55 -10.83
N LEU A 203 16.46 5.20 -10.10
CA LEU A 203 16.13 6.60 -10.25
C LEU A 203 16.50 7.34 -8.95
N ARG A 204 17.45 8.26 -9.01
CA ARG A 204 17.82 9.10 -7.86
C ARG A 204 16.74 10.14 -7.56
N THR A 205 16.44 10.31 -6.27
CA THR A 205 15.37 11.21 -5.80
C THR A 205 15.91 12.47 -5.11
N GLY A 206 17.21 12.68 -5.19
CA GLY A 206 17.88 13.83 -4.59
C GLY A 206 18.31 13.62 -3.14
N PRO A 207 19.31 14.42 -2.69
CA PRO A 207 19.85 14.30 -1.34
C PRO A 207 18.79 14.54 -0.27
N GLY A 208 18.80 13.72 0.79
CA GLY A 208 17.91 13.86 1.93
C GLY A 208 16.44 13.51 1.68
N SER A 209 16.04 13.12 0.48
CA SER A 209 14.64 12.79 0.14
C SER A 209 14.09 11.62 0.97
N ARG A 210 14.89 10.58 1.20
CA ARG A 210 14.50 9.38 1.95
C ARG A 210 13.12 8.85 1.52
N PRO A 211 12.95 8.44 0.22
CA PRO A 211 11.66 8.00 -0.31
C PRO A 211 11.11 6.85 0.53
N ARG A 212 9.83 6.97 0.97
CA ARG A 212 9.31 6.04 1.97
C ARG A 212 8.18 5.17 1.47
N ARG A 213 7.08 5.76 1.01
CA ARG A 213 5.95 5.03 0.44
C ARG A 213 5.70 5.50 -0.99
N ILE A 214 5.12 4.62 -1.79
CA ILE A 214 4.85 4.85 -3.20
C ILE A 214 3.48 4.26 -3.55
N ALA A 215 2.72 4.96 -4.38
CA ALA A 215 1.43 4.52 -4.90
C ALA A 215 1.34 4.80 -6.40
N ALA A 216 0.73 3.89 -7.15
CA ALA A 216 0.41 4.09 -8.55
C ALA A 216 -0.96 4.76 -8.69
N SER A 217 -1.08 5.68 -9.65
CA SER A 217 -2.33 6.37 -9.96
C SER A 217 -3.05 5.76 -11.18
N PRO A 218 -4.36 6.00 -11.32
CA PRO A 218 -5.15 5.51 -12.46
C PRO A 218 -4.62 5.99 -13.81
N GLU A 219 -4.00 7.15 -13.89
CA GLU A 219 -3.37 7.67 -15.11
C GLU A 219 -2.00 7.07 -15.40
N GLY A 220 -1.44 6.27 -14.46
CA GLY A 220 -0.17 5.55 -14.62
C GLY A 220 1.06 6.28 -14.07
N MET A 221 0.88 7.41 -13.39
CA MET A 221 1.95 8.06 -12.66
C MET A 221 2.20 7.36 -11.32
N LEU A 222 3.38 7.55 -10.75
CA LEU A 222 3.70 7.10 -9.40
C LEU A 222 3.84 8.31 -8.48
N TRP A 223 3.36 8.16 -7.25
CA TRP A 223 3.43 9.17 -6.22
C TRP A 223 4.23 8.67 -5.04
N VAL A 224 5.22 9.44 -4.60
CA VAL A 224 6.20 9.02 -3.59
C VAL A 224 6.29 10.05 -2.49
N THR A 225 6.20 9.60 -1.23
CA THR A 225 6.49 10.46 -0.09
C THR A 225 7.99 10.54 0.15
N TYR A 226 8.52 11.76 0.15
CA TYR A 226 9.89 12.07 0.53
C TYR A 226 9.91 12.47 2.00
N TYR A 227 10.00 11.44 2.84
CA TYR A 227 9.94 11.56 4.31
C TYR A 227 11.00 12.51 4.86
N GLY A 228 12.19 12.53 4.26
CA GLY A 228 13.34 13.24 4.79
C GLY A 228 13.32 14.77 4.55
N ASN A 229 12.55 15.26 3.59
CA ASN A 229 12.52 16.68 3.22
C ASN A 229 11.10 17.25 3.04
N GLY A 230 10.07 16.56 3.57
CA GLY A 230 8.71 17.10 3.64
C GLY A 230 8.01 17.28 2.30
N LYS A 231 8.26 16.41 1.31
CA LYS A 231 7.70 16.54 -0.03
C LYS A 231 6.89 15.33 -0.48
N LEU A 232 6.00 15.56 -1.43
CA LEU A 232 5.32 14.54 -2.23
C LEU A 232 5.82 14.68 -3.67
N ALA A 233 6.32 13.61 -4.26
CA ALA A 233 6.88 13.62 -5.62
C ALA A 233 5.99 12.87 -6.60
N ARG A 234 5.79 13.44 -7.80
CA ARG A 234 5.16 12.81 -8.96
C ARG A 234 6.24 12.28 -9.89
N ILE A 235 6.18 11.00 -10.20
CA ILE A 235 7.15 10.30 -11.02
C ILE A 235 6.46 9.82 -12.30
N ASP A 236 7.11 10.08 -13.45
CA ASP A 236 6.76 9.42 -14.71
C ASP A 236 7.53 8.10 -14.79
N PRO A 237 6.84 6.94 -14.69
CA PRO A 237 7.54 5.66 -14.75
C PRO A 237 8.03 5.33 -16.17
N VAL A 238 7.42 5.87 -17.23
CA VAL A 238 7.85 5.62 -18.62
C VAL A 238 9.14 6.35 -18.90
N ALA A 239 9.18 7.64 -18.61
CA ALA A 239 10.39 8.47 -18.78
C ALA A 239 11.42 8.23 -17.67
N LYS A 240 11.07 7.52 -16.60
CA LYS A 240 11.89 7.26 -15.41
C LYS A 240 12.46 8.56 -14.83
N GLN A 241 11.59 9.52 -14.58
CA GLN A 241 11.98 10.83 -14.06
C GLN A 241 11.02 11.39 -13.02
N VAL A 242 11.55 12.24 -12.14
CA VAL A 242 10.76 13.08 -11.24
C VAL A 242 10.15 14.21 -12.08
N VAL A 243 8.82 14.23 -12.20
CA VAL A 243 8.11 15.27 -12.97
C VAL A 243 7.94 16.52 -12.15
N LYS A 244 7.55 16.35 -10.88
CA LYS A 244 7.29 17.49 -9.98
C LYS A 244 7.37 17.05 -8.52
N GLU A 245 7.81 17.96 -7.68
CA GLU A 245 7.76 17.84 -6.23
C GLU A 245 6.82 18.92 -5.66
N TYR A 246 6.03 18.52 -4.68
CA TYR A 246 5.09 19.38 -3.96
C TYR A 246 5.52 19.44 -2.50
N ALA A 247 5.77 20.63 -1.96
CA ALA A 247 5.97 20.80 -0.54
C ALA A 247 4.69 20.43 0.22
N MET A 248 4.81 19.60 1.26
CA MET A 248 3.67 19.26 2.10
C MET A 248 3.21 20.49 2.90
N PRO A 249 1.91 20.60 3.25
CA PRO A 249 1.37 21.75 3.95
C PRO A 249 2.08 22.13 5.26
N ALA A 250 2.56 21.15 6.03
CA ALA A 250 3.35 21.40 7.25
C ALA A 250 4.85 21.65 6.98
N GLY A 251 5.27 21.74 5.70
CA GLY A 251 6.64 22.03 5.29
C GLY A 251 7.61 20.88 5.54
N GLU A 252 8.89 21.19 5.74
CA GLU A 252 9.97 20.21 5.89
C GLU A 252 9.79 19.26 7.08
N ARG A 253 9.06 19.70 8.11
CA ARG A 253 8.76 18.91 9.32
C ARG A 253 7.53 18.01 9.18
N ALA A 254 6.88 17.98 8.02
CA ALA A 254 5.68 17.18 7.80
C ALA A 254 5.89 15.69 8.05
N GLY A 255 7.08 15.18 7.75
CA GLY A 255 7.38 13.74 7.79
C GLY A 255 6.37 12.92 6.98
N PRO A 256 6.13 13.23 5.66
CA PRO A 256 5.11 12.54 4.88
C PRO A 256 5.43 11.04 4.81
N TYR A 257 4.48 10.22 5.24
CA TYR A 257 4.76 8.79 5.40
C TYR A 257 3.91 7.93 4.47
N ALA A 258 2.61 7.80 4.71
CA ALA A 258 1.71 7.04 3.85
C ALA A 258 1.33 7.86 2.61
N VAL A 259 1.11 7.18 1.50
CA VAL A 259 0.53 7.74 0.29
C VAL A 259 -0.49 6.76 -0.28
N ALA A 260 -1.63 7.28 -0.73
CA ALA A 260 -2.64 6.55 -1.48
C ALA A 260 -3.20 7.44 -2.59
N VAL A 261 -3.70 6.83 -3.66
CA VAL A 261 -4.33 7.57 -4.76
C VAL A 261 -5.74 7.04 -4.93
N ASP A 262 -6.72 7.93 -5.06
CA ASP A 262 -8.11 7.55 -5.30
C ASP A 262 -8.41 7.34 -6.80
N GLY A 263 -9.62 6.85 -7.09
CA GLY A 263 -10.05 6.56 -8.46
C GLY A 263 -10.15 7.79 -9.38
N ALA A 264 -10.19 9.00 -8.83
CA ALA A 264 -10.15 10.27 -9.57
C ALA A 264 -8.72 10.80 -9.78
N GLY A 265 -7.71 10.11 -9.25
CA GLY A 265 -6.30 10.50 -9.35
C GLY A 265 -5.87 11.52 -8.30
N ARG A 266 -6.71 11.82 -7.28
CA ARG A 266 -6.30 12.69 -6.17
C ARG A 266 -5.40 11.92 -5.21
N VAL A 267 -4.46 12.61 -4.60
CA VAL A 267 -3.36 11.99 -3.84
C VAL A 267 -3.48 12.31 -2.36
N TRP A 268 -3.61 11.28 -1.57
CA TRP A 268 -3.64 11.36 -0.12
C TRP A 268 -2.25 11.10 0.45
N ALA A 269 -1.79 11.97 1.32
CA ALA A 269 -0.57 11.76 2.10
C ALA A 269 -0.76 12.23 3.54
N ASN A 270 -0.30 11.48 4.52
CA ASN A 270 -0.31 11.94 5.90
C ASN A 270 0.98 12.67 6.25
N GLU A 271 0.89 13.54 7.22
CA GLU A 271 2.00 14.22 7.86
C GLU A 271 2.10 13.67 9.29
N ILE A 272 3.06 12.74 9.50
CA ILE A 272 3.08 11.92 10.73
C ILE A 272 3.35 12.74 11.98
N ASP A 273 4.10 13.84 11.86
CA ASP A 273 4.54 14.64 12.99
C ASP A 273 3.51 15.70 13.41
N THR A 274 2.43 15.88 12.64
CA THR A 274 1.37 16.88 12.88
C THR A 274 -0.02 16.30 13.08
N ASP A 275 -0.17 14.97 12.95
CA ASP A 275 -1.47 14.28 12.97
C ASP A 275 -2.46 14.86 11.93
N THR A 276 -1.96 15.14 10.73
CA THR A 276 -2.76 15.65 9.61
C THR A 276 -2.71 14.71 8.42
N VAL A 277 -3.73 14.79 7.60
CA VAL A 277 -3.80 14.13 6.29
C VAL A 277 -4.06 15.19 5.25
N ALA A 278 -3.25 15.22 4.20
CA ALA A 278 -3.38 16.14 3.09
C ALA A 278 -3.91 15.41 1.84
N LEU A 279 -4.88 15.99 1.15
CA LEU A 279 -5.41 15.56 -0.13
C LEU A 279 -5.00 16.56 -1.19
N LEU A 280 -4.11 16.16 -2.09
CA LEU A 280 -3.69 16.93 -3.26
C LEU A 280 -4.62 16.62 -4.45
N ASP A 281 -5.16 17.65 -5.07
CA ASP A 281 -5.70 17.56 -6.43
C ASP A 281 -4.59 17.92 -7.44
N PRO A 282 -4.07 16.96 -8.21
CA PRO A 282 -2.98 17.23 -9.15
C PRO A 282 -3.36 18.17 -10.32
N LYS A 283 -4.66 18.35 -10.59
CA LYS A 283 -5.15 19.24 -11.66
C LYS A 283 -5.08 20.71 -11.25
N THR A 284 -5.43 20.99 -10.00
CA THR A 284 -5.42 22.35 -9.45
C THR A 284 -4.17 22.65 -8.64
N GLU A 285 -3.40 21.61 -8.31
CA GLU A 285 -2.21 21.65 -7.46
C GLU A 285 -2.47 22.18 -6.04
N ARG A 286 -3.71 22.04 -5.58
CA ARG A 286 -4.11 22.51 -4.25
C ARG A 286 -4.25 21.37 -3.28
N PHE A 287 -3.78 21.61 -2.05
CA PHE A 287 -3.99 20.72 -0.91
C PHE A 287 -5.24 21.11 -0.13
N ARG A 288 -5.99 20.10 0.29
CA ARG A 288 -6.97 20.19 1.37
C ARG A 288 -6.43 19.40 2.55
N VAL A 289 -6.39 19.99 3.73
CA VAL A 289 -5.81 19.39 4.94
C VAL A 289 -6.92 18.99 5.91
N PHE A 290 -6.80 17.81 6.49
CA PHE A 290 -7.70 17.25 7.49
C PHE A 290 -6.91 17.05 8.79
N GLN A 291 -7.33 17.73 9.85
CA GLN A 291 -6.81 17.50 11.19
C GLN A 291 -7.45 16.26 11.78
N LEU A 292 -6.65 15.31 12.24
CA LEU A 292 -7.17 14.10 12.87
C LEU A 292 -7.72 14.41 14.27
N PRO A 293 -8.80 13.74 14.70
CA PRO A 293 -9.40 13.95 16.01
C PRO A 293 -8.52 13.47 17.15
N SER A 294 -7.76 12.42 16.94
CA SER A 294 -6.78 11.89 17.89
C SER A 294 -5.40 12.51 17.71
N LYS A 295 -4.58 12.46 18.77
CA LYS A 295 -3.18 12.91 18.77
C LYS A 295 -2.22 11.72 18.88
N GLY A 296 -1.00 11.90 18.36
CA GLY A 296 0.03 10.86 18.35
C GLY A 296 -0.40 9.63 17.55
N VAL A 297 -1.12 9.84 16.45
CA VAL A 297 -1.76 8.76 15.68
C VAL A 297 -0.73 7.85 15.03
N GLY A 298 0.31 8.42 14.42
CA GLY A 298 1.41 7.66 13.83
C GLY A 298 0.99 6.83 12.63
N ILE A 299 0.27 7.42 11.66
CA ILE A 299 -0.13 6.73 10.42
C ILE A 299 1.10 6.31 9.62
N ARG A 300 1.21 5.02 9.30
CA ARG A 300 2.32 4.45 8.54
C ARG A 300 1.91 3.85 7.21
N LYS A 301 0.65 3.53 7.05
CA LYS A 301 0.00 3.19 5.79
C LYS A 301 -1.46 3.59 5.82
N ALA A 302 -1.95 3.93 4.65
CA ALA A 302 -3.35 4.22 4.39
C ALA A 302 -3.72 3.68 3.01
N VAL A 303 -5.00 3.50 2.78
CA VAL A 303 -5.55 2.96 1.53
C VAL A 303 -6.85 3.69 1.19
N VAL A 304 -7.23 3.67 -0.08
CA VAL A 304 -8.56 4.09 -0.52
C VAL A 304 -9.32 2.83 -0.93
N ASP A 305 -10.54 2.68 -0.41
CA ASP A 305 -11.40 1.55 -0.76
C ASP A 305 -12.17 1.76 -2.07
N ALA A 306 -12.96 0.76 -2.48
CA ALA A 306 -13.77 0.82 -3.69
C ALA A 306 -14.87 1.92 -3.66
N GLU A 307 -15.22 2.43 -2.50
CA GLU A 307 -16.19 3.52 -2.31
C GLU A 307 -15.52 4.90 -2.26
N GLY A 308 -14.18 4.97 -2.39
CA GLY A 308 -13.42 6.21 -2.37
C GLY A 308 -13.18 6.78 -0.98
N ARG A 309 -13.36 5.99 0.09
CA ARG A 309 -13.06 6.40 1.47
C ARG A 309 -11.58 6.18 1.75
N TYR A 310 -10.96 7.15 2.41
CA TYR A 310 -9.57 7.03 2.86
C TYR A 310 -9.51 6.38 4.23
N TRP A 311 -8.93 5.18 4.31
CA TRP A 311 -8.75 4.43 5.54
C TRP A 311 -7.30 4.49 6.02
N TYR A 312 -7.10 4.72 7.32
CA TYR A 312 -5.79 4.75 7.94
C TYR A 312 -5.75 3.96 9.23
N MET A 313 -4.57 3.46 9.58
CA MET A 313 -4.34 2.82 10.88
C MET A 313 -3.39 3.69 11.71
N GLY A 314 -3.86 4.10 12.89
CA GLY A 314 -3.06 4.77 13.90
C GLY A 314 -2.22 3.76 14.66
N SER A 315 -0.95 3.62 14.25
CA SER A 315 -0.06 2.59 14.82
C SER A 315 0.29 2.86 16.29
N HIS A 316 0.25 4.11 16.72
CA HIS A 316 0.62 4.49 18.09
C HIS A 316 -0.60 4.50 19.03
N ASN A 317 -1.78 4.85 18.53
CA ASN A 317 -2.99 4.96 19.34
C ASN A 317 -3.97 3.77 19.18
N GLY A 318 -3.67 2.82 18.26
CA GLY A 318 -4.46 1.61 18.09
C GLY A 318 -5.86 1.83 17.48
N LYS A 319 -6.05 2.91 16.72
CA LYS A 319 -7.34 3.23 16.11
C LYS A 319 -7.31 3.07 14.59
N LEU A 320 -8.32 2.39 14.06
CA LEU A 320 -8.67 2.43 12.65
C LEU A 320 -9.49 3.69 12.40
N GLY A 321 -9.10 4.50 11.41
CA GLY A 321 -9.82 5.71 11.05
C GLY A 321 -10.24 5.74 9.59
N VAL A 322 -11.30 6.51 9.30
CA VAL A 322 -11.78 6.79 7.95
C VAL A 322 -12.01 8.28 7.76
N ILE A 323 -11.69 8.80 6.57
CA ILE A 323 -12.08 10.13 6.09
C ILE A 323 -13.03 9.93 4.90
N GLU A 324 -14.24 10.54 5.00
CA GLU A 324 -15.30 10.44 3.99
C GLU A 324 -16.03 11.76 3.75
#